data_56ac96f003fc0eaec5a719656172e13b
#
_entry.id   56ac96f003fc0eaec5a719656172e13b
#
_cell.length_a   1.000
_cell.length_b   1.000
_cell.length_c   1.000
_cell.angle_alpha   90.00
_cell.angle_beta   90.00
_cell.angle_gamma   90.00
#
_symmetry.space_group_name_H-M   'P 1'
#
loop_
_entity.id
_entity.type
_entity.pdbx_description
1 polymer ?
#
loop_
_entity_poly.entity_id
_entity_poly.type
_entity_poly.pdbx_seq_one_letter_code
_entity_poly.pdbx_strand_id
1 'polypeptide(L)'
;MSAEAVLRLRPVVRAGRLPTGVHLRSWSGAVSLEGAAGLWPLWQRLAPLLAEGVSERDLDALCPEPALREAVRMLLDRLREHDLVVAVRPGDGMPPAVRGWLESAAPDPDAAWRSLGAATVTVRGEGRLAEAARDALARCHIGVRTAPAPDGLTLIAGVLVVRAAGLGPTGFVTPALPPAQAAALADALTTRLAGPPATPHLPDAPATRLAGPPATPHLPGAGHGLVPDAMLAELLGAAAADRMVRAIAGWPARSGEVLLAKTDPLEASYRLWPPVAPVSPARRVTLEEALRRAALLTDPDLGALPPAVPDGHPQLPLGLVVCPLPGREVTGAGPTTDTAHLAAVQAAAQALTGEDPARAAVGADELHACGVLLRRLADRLAAGFAPWRGPVPGSHWWRVLTRRLGRAVRLCLRDLDGAWHAEILDSGGSRLGWAVERDRDEAAAMAAMAAVGTLLAPGPVTPVCGAVPCPDLTPEERDGDLGRWLWPAALSAHEEELQARLRELTGCLPHRDERPCAVSAAGFQIWRS
;
A
#
# COMPACT_ATOMS: atom_id res chain seq x y z
N MET A 1 -6.51 -35.35 33.40
CA MET A 1 -7.00 -35.67 32.05
C MET A 1 -7.03 -34.36 31.29
N SER A 2 -6.26 -34.20 30.20
CA SER A 2 -6.32 -33.01 29.37
C SER A 2 -7.66 -33.00 28.64
N ALA A 3 -8.44 -31.91 28.76
CA ALA A 3 -9.69 -31.79 28.03
C ALA A 3 -9.39 -31.83 26.53
N GLU A 4 -10.21 -32.60 25.79
CA GLU A 4 -10.12 -32.69 24.33
C GLU A 4 -10.36 -31.30 23.71
N ALA A 5 -9.59 -30.96 22.71
CA ALA A 5 -9.76 -29.68 21.99
C ALA A 5 -11.07 -29.71 21.19
N VAL A 6 -11.82 -28.63 21.22
CA VAL A 6 -13.03 -28.44 20.42
C VAL A 6 -12.80 -27.38 19.36
N LEU A 7 -13.43 -27.57 18.21
CA LEU A 7 -13.45 -26.56 17.14
C LEU A 7 -14.56 -25.55 17.41
N ARG A 8 -14.23 -24.27 17.32
CA ARG A 8 -15.20 -23.17 17.42
C ARG A 8 -15.15 -22.27 16.23
N LEU A 9 -16.33 -21.83 15.80
CA LEU A 9 -16.42 -20.75 14.81
C LEU A 9 -15.94 -19.46 15.46
N ARG A 10 -15.07 -18.71 14.79
CA ARG A 10 -14.64 -17.40 15.31
C ARG A 10 -15.85 -16.47 15.47
N PRO A 11 -16.01 -15.79 16.62
CA PRO A 11 -17.23 -15.00 16.96
C PRO A 11 -17.56 -13.90 15.94
N VAL A 12 -16.59 -13.44 15.17
CA VAL A 12 -16.73 -12.36 14.18
C VAL A 12 -17.19 -12.85 12.80
N VAL A 13 -17.25 -14.17 12.58
CA VAL A 13 -17.68 -14.72 11.29
C VAL A 13 -19.16 -14.41 11.05
N ARG A 14 -19.43 -13.89 9.85
CA ARG A 14 -20.78 -13.65 9.35
C ARG A 14 -20.97 -14.43 8.07
N ALA A 15 -22.13 -15.03 7.92
CA ALA A 15 -22.47 -15.85 6.76
C ALA A 15 -23.61 -15.26 5.95
N GLY A 16 -23.50 -15.31 4.64
CA GLY A 16 -24.54 -14.95 3.66
C GLY A 16 -24.80 -16.10 2.71
N ARG A 17 -26.07 -16.32 2.35
CA ARG A 17 -26.45 -17.34 1.38
C ARG A 17 -26.09 -16.92 -0.04
N LEU A 18 -25.50 -17.84 -0.81
CA LEU A 18 -25.35 -17.74 -2.26
C LEU A 18 -26.28 -18.73 -2.96
N PRO A 19 -26.58 -18.54 -4.25
CA PRO A 19 -27.43 -19.48 -5.02
C PRO A 19 -26.90 -20.92 -4.98
N THR A 20 -25.58 -21.11 -5.03
CA THR A 20 -24.90 -22.41 -5.04
C THR A 20 -23.88 -22.56 -3.91
N GLY A 21 -24.03 -21.81 -2.79
CA GLY A 21 -23.02 -21.86 -1.75
C GLY A 21 -23.27 -20.97 -0.55
N VAL A 22 -22.18 -20.60 0.11
CA VAL A 22 -22.15 -19.70 1.26
C VAL A 22 -21.01 -18.69 1.14
N HIS A 23 -21.31 -17.41 1.42
CA HIS A 23 -20.31 -16.37 1.58
C HIS A 23 -20.02 -16.17 3.07
N LEU A 24 -18.76 -16.21 3.45
CA LEU A 24 -18.30 -16.02 4.83
C LEU A 24 -17.37 -14.82 4.92
N ARG A 25 -17.54 -14.00 5.93
CA ARG A 25 -16.72 -12.81 6.21
C ARG A 25 -16.19 -12.85 7.63
N SER A 26 -14.90 -12.54 7.81
CA SER A 26 -14.20 -12.43 9.10
C SER A 26 -13.39 -11.14 9.18
N TRP A 27 -12.56 -10.99 10.22
CA TRP A 27 -11.56 -9.90 10.31
C TRP A 27 -10.47 -9.99 9.25
N SER A 28 -10.04 -11.22 8.93
CA SER A 28 -8.93 -11.51 8.02
C SER A 28 -9.33 -11.41 6.54
N GLY A 29 -10.64 -11.38 6.24
CA GLY A 29 -11.10 -11.33 4.85
C GLY A 29 -12.48 -11.94 4.65
N ALA A 30 -12.79 -12.22 3.39
CA ALA A 30 -14.03 -12.86 3.00
C ALA A 30 -13.74 -14.00 2.01
N VAL A 31 -14.54 -15.06 2.05
CA VAL A 31 -14.44 -16.21 1.16
C VAL A 31 -15.83 -16.64 0.69
N SER A 32 -15.95 -16.98 -0.58
CA SER A 32 -17.13 -17.60 -1.15
C SER A 32 -16.83 -19.08 -1.38
N LEU A 33 -17.64 -19.93 -0.76
CA LEU A 33 -17.59 -21.39 -0.96
C LEU A 33 -18.75 -21.76 -1.85
N GLU A 34 -18.45 -22.13 -3.09
CA GLU A 34 -19.44 -22.48 -4.12
C GLU A 34 -19.24 -23.94 -4.57
N GLY A 35 -20.28 -24.54 -5.11
CA GLY A 35 -20.18 -25.88 -5.69
C GLY A 35 -21.45 -26.73 -5.62
N ALA A 36 -22.32 -26.54 -4.62
CA ALA A 36 -23.54 -27.32 -4.51
C ALA A 36 -24.66 -26.58 -3.77
N ALA A 37 -25.91 -26.77 -4.22
CA ALA A 37 -27.11 -26.21 -3.57
C ALA A 37 -27.26 -26.69 -2.10
N GLY A 38 -26.63 -27.82 -1.73
CA GLY A 38 -26.62 -28.38 -0.37
C GLY A 38 -25.68 -27.67 0.62
N LEU A 39 -24.79 -26.81 0.19
CA LEU A 39 -23.81 -26.13 1.07
C LEU A 39 -24.47 -25.21 2.10
N TRP A 40 -25.47 -24.44 1.70
CA TRP A 40 -26.19 -23.57 2.65
C TRP A 40 -26.94 -24.35 3.74
N PRO A 41 -27.76 -25.38 3.43
CA PRO A 41 -28.36 -26.25 4.45
C PRO A 41 -27.32 -26.93 5.37
N LEU A 42 -26.21 -27.39 4.81
CA LEU A 42 -25.11 -27.96 5.59
C LEU A 42 -24.52 -26.93 6.56
N TRP A 43 -24.22 -25.72 6.08
CA TRP A 43 -23.77 -24.62 6.91
C TRP A 43 -24.73 -24.28 8.05
N GLN A 44 -26.05 -24.18 7.76
CA GLN A 44 -27.07 -23.89 8.78
C GLN A 44 -27.11 -24.93 9.91
N ARG A 45 -26.75 -26.17 9.61
CA ARG A 45 -26.66 -27.25 10.63
C ARG A 45 -25.34 -27.24 11.38
N LEU A 46 -24.23 -26.91 10.71
CA LEU A 46 -22.89 -26.95 11.28
C LEU A 46 -22.56 -25.69 12.10
N ALA A 47 -22.99 -24.51 11.66
CA ALA A 47 -22.64 -23.26 12.30
C ALA A 47 -23.02 -23.16 13.78
N PRO A 48 -24.22 -23.59 14.24
CA PRO A 48 -24.56 -23.58 15.66
C PRO A 48 -23.63 -24.49 16.48
N LEU A 49 -23.31 -25.68 15.98
CA LEU A 49 -22.41 -26.64 16.64
C LEU A 49 -21.00 -26.04 16.81
N LEU A 50 -20.49 -25.43 15.75
CA LEU A 50 -19.20 -24.74 15.79
C LEU A 50 -19.24 -23.49 16.69
N ALA A 51 -20.36 -22.77 16.78
CA ALA A 51 -20.48 -21.62 17.69
C ALA A 51 -20.41 -22.04 19.15
N GLU A 52 -21.00 -23.17 19.51
CA GLU A 52 -20.95 -23.73 20.87
C GLU A 52 -19.63 -24.43 21.18
N GLY A 53 -18.95 -24.93 20.14
CA GLY A 53 -17.74 -25.72 20.22
C GLY A 53 -18.03 -27.21 20.17
N VAL A 54 -17.45 -27.90 19.22
CA VAL A 54 -17.68 -29.33 18.97
C VAL A 54 -16.36 -30.03 18.69
N SER A 55 -16.19 -31.26 19.23
CA SER A 55 -15.03 -32.07 18.92
C SER A 55 -15.15 -32.69 17.52
N GLU A 56 -14.04 -32.99 16.87
CA GLU A 56 -14.07 -33.69 15.57
C GLU A 56 -14.74 -35.04 15.70
N ARG A 57 -14.54 -35.72 16.83
CA ARG A 57 -15.16 -37.01 17.12
C ARG A 57 -16.69 -36.88 17.20
N ASP A 58 -17.22 -35.83 17.84
CA ASP A 58 -18.66 -35.63 17.94
C ASP A 58 -19.26 -35.27 16.59
N LEU A 59 -18.55 -34.49 15.76
CA LEU A 59 -18.95 -34.19 14.38
C LEU A 59 -19.02 -35.44 13.53
N ASP A 60 -18.05 -36.35 13.62
CA ASP A 60 -18.05 -37.63 12.92
C ASP A 60 -19.24 -38.52 13.36
N ALA A 61 -19.57 -38.49 14.66
CA ALA A 61 -20.72 -39.22 15.19
C ALA A 61 -22.07 -38.68 14.70
N LEU A 62 -22.16 -37.36 14.51
CA LEU A 62 -23.35 -36.68 13.97
C LEU A 62 -23.54 -36.87 12.46
N CYS A 63 -22.52 -37.38 11.75
CA CYS A 63 -22.52 -37.58 10.32
C CYS A 63 -22.36 -39.09 9.97
N PRO A 64 -23.40 -39.91 10.16
CA PRO A 64 -23.29 -41.35 9.93
C PRO A 64 -23.04 -41.73 8.47
N GLU A 65 -23.52 -40.91 7.52
CA GLU A 65 -23.35 -41.15 6.10
C GLU A 65 -21.92 -40.77 5.62
N PRO A 66 -21.19 -41.66 4.95
CA PRO A 66 -19.83 -41.41 4.51
C PRO A 66 -19.70 -40.13 3.63
N ALA A 67 -20.66 -39.93 2.71
CA ALA A 67 -20.67 -38.78 1.81
C ALA A 67 -20.88 -37.46 2.58
N LEU A 68 -21.76 -37.43 3.60
CA LEU A 68 -21.97 -36.25 4.45
C LEU A 68 -20.73 -35.96 5.30
N ARG A 69 -20.11 -37.01 5.84
CA ARG A 69 -18.87 -36.88 6.63
C ARG A 69 -17.75 -36.27 5.81
N GLU A 70 -17.59 -36.71 4.57
CA GLU A 70 -16.59 -36.17 3.66
C GLU A 70 -16.89 -34.71 3.32
N ALA A 71 -18.16 -34.36 3.04
CA ALA A 71 -18.55 -32.98 2.78
C ALA A 71 -18.28 -32.05 3.99
N VAL A 72 -18.56 -32.53 5.21
CA VAL A 72 -18.25 -31.79 6.47
C VAL A 72 -16.74 -31.60 6.61
N ARG A 73 -15.94 -32.66 6.36
CA ARG A 73 -14.48 -32.57 6.46
C ARG A 73 -13.92 -31.55 5.46
N MET A 74 -14.32 -31.61 4.20
CA MET A 74 -13.93 -30.65 3.18
C MET A 74 -14.30 -29.22 3.58
N LEU A 75 -15.51 -29.01 4.13
CA LEU A 75 -15.92 -27.69 4.59
C LEU A 75 -15.06 -27.21 5.77
N LEU A 76 -14.77 -28.05 6.75
CA LEU A 76 -13.91 -27.73 7.88
C LEU A 76 -12.48 -27.38 7.45
N ASP A 77 -11.94 -28.10 6.48
CA ASP A 77 -10.60 -27.81 5.94
C ASP A 77 -10.56 -26.43 5.27
N ARG A 78 -11.59 -26.09 4.50
CA ARG A 78 -11.74 -24.73 3.94
C ARG A 78 -11.91 -23.66 5.01
N LEU A 79 -12.68 -23.94 6.07
CA LEU A 79 -12.81 -23.00 7.18
C LEU A 79 -11.47 -22.76 7.90
N ARG A 80 -10.64 -23.80 8.04
CA ARG A 80 -9.28 -23.69 8.60
C ARG A 80 -8.35 -22.92 7.69
N GLU A 81 -8.35 -23.24 6.41
CA GLU A 81 -7.53 -22.55 5.40
C GLU A 81 -7.77 -21.04 5.40
N HIS A 82 -9.01 -20.62 5.64
CA HIS A 82 -9.39 -19.22 5.69
C HIS A 82 -9.49 -18.63 7.11
N ASP A 83 -8.95 -19.32 8.11
CA ASP A 83 -8.92 -18.88 9.51
C ASP A 83 -10.31 -18.50 10.09
N LEU A 84 -11.34 -19.27 9.74
CA LEU A 84 -12.71 -19.03 10.17
C LEU A 84 -13.10 -19.86 11.39
N VAL A 85 -12.35 -20.88 11.73
CA VAL A 85 -12.49 -21.73 12.91
C VAL A 85 -11.20 -21.77 13.70
N VAL A 86 -11.31 -22.01 15.00
CA VAL A 86 -10.18 -22.08 15.93
C VAL A 86 -10.36 -23.28 16.86
N ALA A 87 -9.25 -23.94 17.19
CA ALA A 87 -9.25 -25.01 18.19
C ALA A 87 -9.05 -24.39 19.59
N VAL A 88 -9.90 -24.77 20.54
CA VAL A 88 -9.83 -24.27 21.92
C VAL A 88 -10.02 -25.41 22.91
N ARG A 89 -9.49 -25.25 24.13
CA ARG A 89 -9.69 -26.21 25.22
C ARG A 89 -10.75 -25.69 26.17
N PRO A 90 -11.84 -26.45 26.43
CA PRO A 90 -12.82 -26.06 27.43
C PRO A 90 -12.24 -26.14 28.85
N GLY A 91 -12.63 -25.20 29.73
CA GLY A 91 -12.34 -25.30 31.17
C GLY A 91 -11.03 -24.65 31.64
N ASP A 92 -10.40 -23.76 30.86
CA ASP A 92 -9.13 -23.10 31.19
C ASP A 92 -9.26 -21.88 32.15
N GLY A 93 -10.44 -21.59 32.66
CA GLY A 93 -10.68 -20.45 33.56
C GLY A 93 -10.67 -19.07 32.86
N MET A 94 -10.63 -19.04 31.54
CA MET A 94 -10.66 -17.80 30.77
C MET A 94 -12.03 -17.11 30.89
N PRO A 95 -12.09 -15.81 31.29
CA PRO A 95 -13.34 -15.07 31.34
C PRO A 95 -14.03 -15.01 29.97
N PRO A 96 -15.38 -15.11 29.91
CA PRO A 96 -16.10 -15.14 28.62
C PRO A 96 -15.80 -13.97 27.69
N ALA A 97 -15.66 -12.75 28.21
CA ALA A 97 -15.35 -11.57 27.44
C ALA A 97 -13.94 -11.64 26.80
N VAL A 98 -12.95 -12.11 27.59
CA VAL A 98 -11.56 -12.31 27.08
C VAL A 98 -11.53 -13.46 26.07
N ARG A 99 -12.25 -14.54 26.35
CA ARG A 99 -12.39 -15.67 25.44
C ARG A 99 -12.92 -15.24 24.07
N GLY A 100 -14.06 -14.54 24.04
CA GLY A 100 -14.65 -14.07 22.79
C GLY A 100 -13.72 -13.16 22.00
N TRP A 101 -12.95 -12.32 22.68
CA TRP A 101 -11.96 -11.46 22.06
C TRP A 101 -10.76 -12.26 21.49
N LEU A 102 -10.17 -13.17 22.26
CA LEU A 102 -9.06 -14.01 21.80
C LEU A 102 -9.46 -14.96 20.67
N GLU A 103 -10.61 -15.63 20.81
CA GLU A 103 -11.15 -16.51 19.77
C GLU A 103 -11.47 -15.75 18.46
N SER A 104 -11.71 -14.44 18.53
CA SER A 104 -11.98 -13.64 17.33
C SER A 104 -10.80 -13.50 16.41
N ALA A 105 -9.56 -13.48 16.92
CA ALA A 105 -8.40 -13.14 16.09
C ALA A 105 -7.06 -13.77 16.51
N ALA A 106 -6.90 -14.29 17.73
CA ALA A 106 -5.65 -14.95 18.11
C ALA A 106 -5.49 -16.27 17.35
N PRO A 107 -4.30 -16.59 16.80
CA PRO A 107 -4.06 -17.87 16.13
C PRO A 107 -4.25 -19.07 17.06
N ASP A 108 -3.79 -18.94 18.31
CA ASP A 108 -3.99 -19.91 19.41
C ASP A 108 -4.48 -19.17 20.67
N PRO A 109 -5.81 -19.12 20.89
CA PRO A 109 -6.39 -18.43 22.05
C PRO A 109 -5.91 -18.92 23.40
N ASP A 110 -5.66 -20.23 23.54
CA ASP A 110 -5.21 -20.83 24.80
C ASP A 110 -3.76 -20.46 25.11
N ALA A 111 -2.88 -20.44 24.09
CA ALA A 111 -1.51 -19.97 24.24
C ALA A 111 -1.48 -18.46 24.53
N ALA A 112 -2.29 -17.69 23.81
CA ALA A 112 -2.43 -16.24 24.02
C ALA A 112 -2.87 -15.95 25.47
N TRP A 113 -3.89 -16.63 25.99
CA TRP A 113 -4.35 -16.48 27.36
C TRP A 113 -3.25 -16.76 28.39
N ARG A 114 -2.53 -17.87 28.22
CA ARG A 114 -1.39 -18.20 29.09
C ARG A 114 -0.29 -17.13 29.03
N SER A 115 0.02 -16.64 27.84
CA SER A 115 1.02 -15.59 27.62
C SER A 115 0.62 -14.28 28.30
N LEU A 116 -0.65 -13.88 28.19
CA LEU A 116 -1.19 -12.68 28.86
C LEU A 116 -1.10 -12.81 30.38
N GLY A 117 -1.53 -13.95 30.97
CA GLY A 117 -1.50 -14.19 32.40
C GLY A 117 -0.07 -14.28 32.99
N ALA A 118 0.90 -14.70 32.19
CA ALA A 118 2.30 -14.75 32.59
C ALA A 118 3.06 -13.43 32.38
N ALA A 119 2.49 -12.51 31.60
CA ALA A 119 3.15 -11.28 31.23
C ALA A 119 3.12 -10.24 32.35
N THR A 120 4.19 -9.49 32.46
CA THR A 120 4.27 -8.25 33.24
C THR A 120 4.73 -7.12 32.34
N VAL A 121 3.92 -6.06 32.22
CA VAL A 121 4.23 -4.87 31.43
C VAL A 121 4.72 -3.76 32.37
N THR A 122 5.89 -3.22 32.10
CA THR A 122 6.36 -2.00 32.75
C THR A 122 5.79 -0.79 32.01
N VAL A 123 4.97 -0.01 32.70
CA VAL A 123 4.41 1.26 32.22
C VAL A 123 5.29 2.41 32.70
N ARG A 124 6.00 3.04 31.80
CA ARG A 124 6.83 4.22 32.04
C ARG A 124 6.13 5.46 31.50
N GLY A 125 5.82 6.38 32.36
CA GLY A 125 5.07 7.60 32.04
C GLY A 125 4.19 8.05 33.19
N GLU A 126 3.66 9.27 33.06
CA GLU A 126 2.84 9.92 34.05
C GLU A 126 1.54 10.48 33.43
N GLY A 127 0.57 10.87 34.28
CA GLY A 127 -0.68 11.49 33.87
C GLY A 127 -1.66 10.53 33.14
N ARG A 128 -2.65 11.12 32.50
CA ARG A 128 -3.80 10.41 31.91
C ARG A 128 -3.43 9.37 30.87
N LEU A 129 -2.40 9.63 30.09
CA LEU A 129 -1.90 8.72 29.08
C LEU A 129 -1.43 7.38 29.71
N ALA A 130 -0.66 7.47 30.78
CA ALA A 130 -0.17 6.29 31.50
C ALA A 130 -1.28 5.63 32.36
N GLU A 131 -2.19 6.39 32.90
CA GLU A 131 -3.36 5.89 33.64
C GLU A 131 -4.24 5.04 32.74
N ALA A 132 -4.63 5.56 31.58
CA ALA A 132 -5.44 4.84 30.59
C ALA A 132 -4.76 3.54 30.12
N ALA A 133 -3.46 3.56 29.92
CA ALA A 133 -2.71 2.35 29.54
C ALA A 133 -2.72 1.31 30.68
N ARG A 134 -2.52 1.72 31.94
CA ARG A 134 -2.59 0.81 33.10
C ARG A 134 -3.96 0.18 33.25
N ASP A 135 -5.02 0.97 33.14
CA ASP A 135 -6.40 0.50 33.25
C ASP A 135 -6.75 -0.48 32.13
N ALA A 136 -6.30 -0.22 30.92
CA ALA A 136 -6.52 -1.11 29.80
C ALA A 136 -5.77 -2.44 29.97
N LEU A 137 -4.50 -2.43 30.40
CA LEU A 137 -3.71 -3.62 30.68
C LEU A 137 -4.31 -4.45 31.84
N ALA A 138 -4.74 -3.79 32.90
CA ALA A 138 -5.38 -4.45 34.05
C ALA A 138 -6.66 -5.17 33.64
N ARG A 139 -7.50 -4.58 32.79
CA ARG A 139 -8.69 -5.25 32.21
C ARG A 139 -8.37 -6.48 31.39
N CYS A 140 -7.15 -6.56 30.83
CA CYS A 140 -6.67 -7.74 30.09
C CYS A 140 -5.94 -8.76 30.99
N HIS A 141 -6.02 -8.61 32.31
CA HIS A 141 -5.39 -9.50 33.30
C HIS A 141 -3.86 -9.58 33.24
N ILE A 142 -3.22 -8.54 32.71
CA ILE A 142 -1.76 -8.43 32.62
C ILE A 142 -1.21 -7.78 33.89
N GLY A 143 -0.13 -8.34 34.45
CA GLY A 143 0.60 -7.75 35.55
C GLY A 143 1.21 -6.39 35.14
N VAL A 144 1.03 -5.35 35.96
CA VAL A 144 1.54 -4.01 35.67
C VAL A 144 2.58 -3.58 36.69
N ARG A 145 3.73 -3.10 36.23
CA ARG A 145 4.72 -2.35 37.02
C ARG A 145 4.76 -0.91 36.54
N THR A 146 4.93 0.03 37.44
CA THR A 146 5.02 1.45 37.09
C THR A 146 6.42 1.98 37.31
N ALA A 147 6.88 2.87 36.43
CA ALA A 147 8.10 3.63 36.56
C ALA A 147 7.90 5.05 36.03
N PRO A 148 8.48 6.08 36.64
CA PRO A 148 8.38 7.43 36.12
C PRO A 148 9.13 7.57 34.79
N ALA A 149 8.60 8.43 33.91
CA ALA A 149 9.31 8.91 32.73
C ALA A 149 8.80 10.31 32.39
N PRO A 150 9.67 11.27 32.06
CA PRO A 150 9.28 12.65 31.85
C PRO A 150 8.49 12.86 30.54
N ASP A 151 8.74 12.02 29.52
CA ASP A 151 8.23 12.26 28.18
C ASP A 151 7.42 11.09 27.65
N GLY A 152 6.13 11.35 27.43
CA GLY A 152 5.23 10.40 26.79
C GLY A 152 4.99 9.11 27.58
N LEU A 153 4.60 8.06 26.87
CA LEU A 153 4.32 6.73 27.38
C LEU A 153 5.25 5.70 26.73
N THR A 154 5.84 4.85 27.56
CA THR A 154 6.56 3.66 27.08
C THR A 154 6.07 2.42 27.83
N LEU A 155 5.57 1.44 27.09
CA LEU A 155 5.20 0.13 27.57
C LEU A 155 6.30 -0.88 27.23
N ILE A 156 6.73 -1.70 28.18
CA ILE A 156 7.83 -2.67 28.01
C ILE A 156 7.36 -4.04 28.49
N ALA A 157 7.45 -5.03 27.59
CA ALA A 157 7.22 -6.44 27.89
C ALA A 157 8.36 -7.29 27.30
N GLY A 158 9.29 -7.74 28.13
CA GLY A 158 10.49 -8.44 27.66
C GLY A 158 11.29 -7.60 26.66
N VAL A 159 11.37 -8.08 25.42
CA VAL A 159 12.07 -7.42 24.30
C VAL A 159 11.17 -6.51 23.47
N LEU A 160 9.88 -6.39 23.81
CA LEU A 160 8.92 -5.59 23.07
C LEU A 160 8.68 -4.25 23.77
N VAL A 161 8.64 -3.20 22.97
CA VAL A 161 8.38 -1.83 23.41
C VAL A 161 7.34 -1.18 22.52
N VAL A 162 6.34 -0.54 23.12
CA VAL A 162 5.38 0.35 22.47
C VAL A 162 5.57 1.75 23.04
N ARG A 163 5.66 2.76 22.20
CA ARG A 163 5.74 4.17 22.60
C ARG A 163 4.52 4.95 22.09
N ALA A 164 4.04 5.88 22.92
CA ALA A 164 2.97 6.79 22.56
C ALA A 164 3.27 8.18 23.11
N ALA A 165 2.90 9.21 22.34
CA ALA A 165 3.04 10.59 22.75
C ALA A 165 1.91 11.45 22.17
N GLY A 166 1.45 12.43 22.94
CA GLY A 166 0.62 13.54 22.48
C GLY A 166 1.51 14.73 22.13
N LEU A 167 1.27 15.34 20.99
CA LEU A 167 2.01 16.49 20.43
C LEU A 167 1.01 17.60 20.08
N GLY A 168 0.46 18.25 21.11
CA GLY A 168 -0.64 19.20 20.94
C GLY A 168 -1.91 18.50 20.40
N PRO A 169 -2.48 18.97 19.26
CA PRO A 169 -3.72 18.41 18.71
C PRO A 169 -3.56 17.05 18.05
N THR A 170 -2.34 16.52 17.97
CA THR A 170 -2.04 15.21 17.36
C THR A 170 -1.32 14.31 18.34
N GLY A 171 -1.35 13.02 18.10
CA GLY A 171 -0.57 12.06 18.84
C GLY A 171 -0.37 10.77 18.05
N PHE A 172 0.53 9.92 18.53
CA PHE A 172 0.84 8.66 17.87
C PHE A 172 1.03 7.50 18.85
N VAL A 173 0.88 6.28 18.32
CA VAL A 173 1.27 5.04 18.98
C VAL A 173 2.07 4.18 18.01
N THR A 174 3.26 3.76 18.42
CA THR A 174 4.10 2.87 17.63
C THR A 174 3.58 1.42 17.67
N PRO A 175 3.90 0.57 16.68
CA PRO A 175 3.79 -0.88 16.85
C PRO A 175 4.69 -1.36 18.00
N ALA A 176 4.48 -2.60 18.46
CA ALA A 176 5.39 -3.26 19.38
C ALA A 176 6.67 -3.67 18.65
N LEU A 177 7.79 -3.08 19.02
CA LEU A 177 9.09 -3.23 18.35
C LEU A 177 10.20 -3.51 19.38
N PRO A 178 11.38 -3.98 18.95
CA PRO A 178 12.58 -3.96 19.76
C PRO A 178 12.91 -2.54 20.25
N PRO A 179 13.56 -2.37 21.44
CA PRO A 179 13.73 -1.06 22.08
C PRO A 179 14.37 0.01 21.18
N ALA A 180 15.45 -0.33 20.48
CA ALA A 180 16.14 0.62 19.60
C ALA A 180 15.28 1.08 18.42
N GLN A 181 14.51 0.16 17.82
CA GLN A 181 13.60 0.48 16.71
C GLN A 181 12.40 1.31 17.18
N ALA A 182 11.83 0.97 18.35
CA ALA A 182 10.73 1.74 18.93
C ALA A 182 11.16 3.17 19.28
N ALA A 183 12.37 3.36 19.79
CA ALA A 183 12.94 4.68 20.08
C ALA A 183 13.14 5.48 18.79
N ALA A 184 13.87 4.93 17.82
CA ALA A 184 14.13 5.60 16.55
C ALA A 184 12.83 5.99 15.81
N LEU A 185 11.81 5.11 15.81
CA LEU A 185 10.52 5.39 15.22
C LEU A 185 9.78 6.52 15.95
N ALA A 186 9.75 6.49 17.28
CA ALA A 186 9.09 7.53 18.06
C ALA A 186 9.76 8.90 17.88
N ASP A 187 11.09 8.95 17.83
CA ASP A 187 11.84 10.19 17.61
C ASP A 187 11.59 10.75 16.20
N ALA A 188 11.54 9.89 15.19
CA ALA A 188 11.21 10.28 13.82
C ALA A 188 9.78 10.81 13.70
N LEU A 189 8.79 10.14 14.33
CA LEU A 189 7.39 10.60 14.38
C LEU A 189 7.27 11.93 15.12
N THR A 190 7.93 12.08 16.26
CA THR A 190 7.95 13.32 17.03
C THR A 190 8.50 14.47 16.19
N THR A 191 9.64 14.26 15.53
CA THR A 191 10.25 15.28 14.66
C THR A 191 9.31 15.64 13.50
N ARG A 192 8.66 14.65 12.89
CA ARG A 192 7.75 14.89 11.75
C ARG A 192 6.47 15.62 12.14
N LEU A 193 5.85 15.23 13.25
CA LEU A 193 4.57 15.79 13.69
C LEU A 193 4.71 17.13 14.45
N ALA A 194 5.86 17.38 15.10
CA ALA A 194 6.16 18.65 15.73
C ALA A 194 6.67 19.72 14.75
N GLY A 195 7.09 19.33 13.56
CA GLY A 195 7.47 20.26 12.48
C GLY A 195 6.29 21.13 12.04
N PRO A 196 6.55 22.32 11.45
CA PRO A 196 5.47 23.09 10.86
C PRO A 196 4.74 22.18 9.86
N PRO A 197 3.39 22.20 9.85
CA PRO A 197 2.65 21.42 8.87
C PRO A 197 3.22 21.76 7.50
N ALA A 198 3.53 20.75 6.70
CA ALA A 198 3.89 20.96 5.31
C ALA A 198 2.68 21.65 4.68
N THR A 199 2.73 22.98 4.63
CA THR A 199 1.64 23.81 4.17
C THR A 199 1.39 23.48 2.70
N PRO A 200 0.30 22.83 2.34
CA PRO A 200 -0.27 23.00 1.03
C PRO A 200 -1.06 24.32 1.09
N HIS A 201 -0.39 25.46 1.04
CA HIS A 201 -1.04 26.64 0.54
C HIS A 201 -1.24 26.43 -0.96
N LEU A 202 -2.31 25.71 -1.31
CA LEU A 202 -2.98 25.96 -2.57
C LEU A 202 -3.53 27.39 -2.44
N PRO A 203 -3.11 28.35 -3.30
CA PRO A 203 -3.86 29.58 -3.44
C PRO A 203 -5.28 29.17 -3.83
N ASP A 204 -6.28 29.81 -3.23
CA ASP A 204 -7.69 29.67 -3.59
C ASP A 204 -7.85 29.80 -5.11
N ALA A 205 -7.80 28.69 -5.83
CA ALA A 205 -8.19 28.66 -7.21
C ALA A 205 -9.70 28.95 -7.22
N PRO A 206 -10.20 29.89 -8.04
CA PRO A 206 -11.62 30.15 -8.11
C PRO A 206 -12.33 28.86 -8.52
N ALA A 207 -13.02 28.27 -7.56
CA ALA A 207 -13.80 27.04 -7.75
C ALA A 207 -14.92 27.35 -8.78
N THR A 208 -14.68 27.00 -10.02
CA THR A 208 -15.75 26.87 -11.01
C THR A 208 -16.55 25.63 -10.60
N ARG A 209 -17.53 25.84 -9.72
CA ARG A 209 -18.46 24.81 -9.27
C ARG A 209 -19.28 24.36 -10.46
N LEU A 210 -18.93 23.22 -11.02
CA LEU A 210 -19.91 22.38 -11.69
C LEU A 210 -20.92 21.94 -10.61
N ALA A 211 -22.20 22.27 -10.81
CA ALA A 211 -23.27 21.96 -9.89
C ALA A 211 -23.36 20.44 -9.70
N GLY A 212 -22.78 19.95 -8.61
CA GLY A 212 -23.01 18.61 -8.07
C GLY A 212 -24.38 18.54 -7.37
N PRO A 213 -24.91 17.34 -7.11
CA PRO A 213 -26.18 17.17 -6.41
C PRO A 213 -26.16 17.93 -5.08
N PRO A 214 -27.31 18.44 -4.60
CA PRO A 214 -27.38 19.32 -3.44
C PRO A 214 -26.72 18.62 -2.24
N ALA A 215 -25.74 19.30 -1.67
CA ALA A 215 -25.10 18.89 -0.43
C ALA A 215 -26.17 18.73 0.65
N THR A 216 -26.14 17.61 1.37
CA THR A 216 -26.92 17.42 2.59
C THR A 216 -26.75 18.66 3.47
N PRO A 217 -27.84 19.25 4.00
CA PRO A 217 -27.74 20.45 4.80
C PRO A 217 -26.86 20.16 6.02
N HIS A 218 -25.69 20.81 6.10
CA HIS A 218 -24.93 20.89 7.33
C HIS A 218 -25.82 21.57 8.36
N LEU A 219 -26.13 20.85 9.42
CA LEU A 219 -26.79 21.40 10.58
C LEU A 219 -25.92 22.57 11.11
N PRO A 220 -26.39 23.81 11.09
CA PRO A 220 -25.65 24.91 11.67
C PRO A 220 -25.74 24.77 13.18
N GLY A 221 -24.60 24.65 13.88
CA GLY A 221 -24.58 24.88 15.30
C GLY A 221 -24.04 23.80 16.21
N ALA A 222 -23.38 22.75 15.74
CA ALA A 222 -22.44 22.06 16.60
C ALA A 222 -21.16 22.91 16.65
N GLY A 223 -21.03 23.77 17.65
CA GLY A 223 -19.76 24.39 17.96
C GLY A 223 -18.72 23.27 18.01
N HIS A 224 -17.65 23.38 17.21
CA HIS A 224 -16.52 22.47 17.28
C HIS A 224 -15.86 22.68 18.66
N GLY A 225 -16.42 22.01 19.67
CA GLY A 225 -15.79 21.92 20.99
C GLY A 225 -14.48 21.18 20.76
N LEU A 226 -13.36 21.88 21.00
CA LEU A 226 -12.04 21.27 21.05
C LEU A 226 -12.14 20.01 21.91
N VAL A 227 -11.82 18.86 21.33
CA VAL A 227 -11.74 17.61 22.07
C VAL A 227 -10.70 17.81 23.16
N PRO A 228 -11.02 17.62 24.46
CA PRO A 228 -10.07 17.87 25.52
C PRO A 228 -8.80 17.03 25.31
N ASP A 229 -7.61 17.61 25.53
CA ASP A 229 -6.33 16.90 25.51
C ASP A 229 -6.35 15.60 26.32
N ALA A 230 -7.19 15.58 27.33
CA ALA A 230 -7.50 14.42 28.15
C ALA A 230 -8.03 13.24 27.36
N MET A 231 -8.96 13.47 26.41
CA MET A 231 -9.54 12.39 25.60
C MET A 231 -8.52 11.82 24.61
N LEU A 232 -7.69 12.66 24.02
CA LEU A 232 -6.58 12.21 23.18
C LEU A 232 -5.61 11.34 23.98
N ALA A 233 -5.24 11.77 25.19
CA ALA A 233 -4.35 11.02 26.06
C ALA A 233 -4.95 9.64 26.44
N GLU A 234 -6.22 9.59 26.76
CA GLU A 234 -6.93 8.33 27.09
C GLU A 234 -6.98 7.38 25.87
N LEU A 235 -7.30 7.91 24.68
CA LEU A 235 -7.32 7.15 23.44
C LEU A 235 -5.93 6.55 23.12
N LEU A 236 -4.87 7.37 23.19
CA LEU A 236 -3.51 6.94 22.91
C LEU A 236 -3.01 5.92 23.96
N GLY A 237 -3.33 6.11 25.23
CA GLY A 237 -2.97 5.18 26.30
C GLY A 237 -3.63 3.81 26.12
N ALA A 238 -4.94 3.80 25.83
CA ALA A 238 -5.68 2.57 25.55
C ALA A 238 -5.17 1.87 24.28
N ALA A 239 -4.88 2.62 23.23
CA ALA A 239 -4.36 2.08 21.98
C ALA A 239 -2.93 1.50 22.15
N ALA A 240 -2.09 2.14 22.96
CA ALA A 240 -0.76 1.61 23.28
C ALA A 240 -0.87 0.27 24.04
N ALA A 241 -1.79 0.19 24.99
CA ALA A 241 -2.08 -1.05 25.71
C ALA A 241 -2.59 -2.14 24.77
N ASP A 242 -3.55 -1.84 23.86
CA ASP A 242 -4.04 -2.79 22.85
C ASP A 242 -2.91 -3.33 21.96
N ARG A 243 -2.00 -2.47 21.49
CA ARG A 243 -0.82 -2.88 20.71
C ARG A 243 0.08 -3.85 21.50
N MET A 244 0.34 -3.55 22.76
CA MET A 244 1.16 -4.41 23.62
C MET A 244 0.47 -5.74 23.90
N VAL A 245 -0.83 -5.73 24.20
CA VAL A 245 -1.64 -6.93 24.46
C VAL A 245 -1.65 -7.85 23.23
N ARG A 246 -1.88 -7.31 22.05
CA ARG A 246 -1.83 -8.07 20.79
C ARG A 246 -0.47 -8.71 20.56
N ALA A 247 0.60 -7.97 20.80
CA ALA A 247 1.95 -8.48 20.63
C ALA A 247 2.28 -9.63 21.60
N ILE A 248 1.87 -9.52 22.88
CA ILE A 248 2.01 -10.59 23.89
C ILE A 248 1.15 -11.81 23.51
N ALA A 249 -0.04 -11.60 22.99
CA ALA A 249 -0.95 -12.66 22.56
C ALA A 249 -0.51 -13.35 21.25
N GLY A 250 0.62 -12.94 20.64
CA GLY A 250 1.10 -13.49 19.37
C GLY A 250 0.21 -13.11 18.18
N TRP A 251 -0.55 -12.04 18.28
CA TRP A 251 -1.43 -11.58 17.21
C TRP A 251 -0.61 -10.95 16.09
N PRO A 252 -0.83 -11.33 14.85
CA PRO A 252 -0.06 -10.77 13.74
C PRO A 252 -0.32 -9.27 13.63
N ALA A 253 0.70 -8.46 13.93
CA ALA A 253 0.67 -7.04 13.67
C ALA A 253 1.12 -6.78 12.23
N ARG A 254 0.48 -5.88 11.52
CA ARG A 254 1.02 -5.38 10.25
C ARG A 254 2.29 -4.60 10.56
N SER A 255 3.40 -5.03 9.98
CA SER A 255 4.69 -4.38 10.21
C SER A 255 4.67 -2.95 9.67
N GLY A 256 5.21 -2.01 10.45
CA GLY A 256 5.31 -0.61 10.05
C GLY A 256 4.02 0.21 10.20
N GLU A 257 2.96 -0.32 10.78
CA GLU A 257 1.72 0.42 11.02
C GLU A 257 1.79 1.22 12.33
N VAL A 258 1.67 2.55 12.25
CA VAL A 258 1.51 3.45 13.40
C VAL A 258 0.07 3.90 13.53
N LEU A 259 -0.41 4.15 14.75
CA LEU A 259 -1.68 4.84 14.96
C LEU A 259 -1.39 6.34 15.06
N LEU A 260 -2.09 7.13 14.27
CA LEU A 260 -2.19 8.57 14.44
C LEU A 260 -3.57 8.92 14.96
N ALA A 261 -3.63 9.86 15.91
CA ALA A 261 -4.87 10.43 16.38
C ALA A 261 -4.79 11.95 16.34
N LYS A 262 -5.90 12.59 15.96
CA LYS A 262 -6.08 14.05 15.89
C LYS A 262 -7.30 14.45 16.70
N THR A 263 -7.33 15.67 17.18
CA THR A 263 -8.46 16.20 17.96
C THR A 263 -9.41 17.08 17.16
N ASP A 264 -8.97 17.60 16.00
CA ASP A 264 -9.79 18.45 15.16
C ASP A 264 -9.60 18.09 13.65
N PRO A 265 -10.56 17.38 13.06
CA PRO A 265 -11.62 16.62 13.75
C PRO A 265 -11.05 15.44 14.56
N LEU A 266 -11.84 14.93 15.52
CA LEU A 266 -11.44 13.72 16.23
C LEU A 266 -11.37 12.55 15.25
N GLU A 267 -10.17 12.16 14.93
CA GLU A 267 -9.87 11.09 13.98
C GLU A 267 -8.74 10.23 14.54
N ALA A 268 -8.88 8.92 14.43
CA ALA A 268 -7.81 7.97 14.70
C ALA A 268 -7.67 7.03 13.52
N SER A 269 -6.49 6.96 12.94
CA SER A 269 -6.24 6.16 11.75
C SER A 269 -4.91 5.42 11.84
N TYR A 270 -4.88 4.23 11.24
CA TYR A 270 -3.65 3.48 11.07
C TYR A 270 -2.94 3.96 9.80
N ARG A 271 -1.68 4.34 9.94
CA ARG A 271 -0.83 4.80 8.85
C ARG A 271 0.39 3.90 8.72
N LEU A 272 0.79 3.63 7.51
CA LEU A 272 2.05 2.93 7.27
C LEU A 272 3.20 3.92 7.47
N TRP A 273 4.23 3.49 8.18
CA TRP A 273 5.48 4.22 8.31
C TRP A 273 6.58 3.45 7.58
N PRO A 274 7.45 4.11 6.82
CA PRO A 274 8.58 3.46 6.20
C PRO A 274 9.40 2.69 7.25
N PRO A 275 9.82 1.47 6.99
CA PRO A 275 10.60 0.70 7.95
C PRO A 275 11.85 1.47 8.35
N VAL A 276 12.16 1.48 9.64
CA VAL A 276 13.38 2.10 10.19
C VAL A 276 14.66 1.41 9.67
N ALA A 277 14.56 0.14 9.29
CA ALA A 277 15.61 -0.57 8.59
C ALA A 277 15.48 -0.34 7.07
N PRO A 278 16.60 -0.15 6.35
CA PRO A 278 16.57 -0.02 4.90
C PRO A 278 15.87 -1.23 4.30
N VAL A 279 14.86 -0.98 3.47
CA VAL A 279 14.22 -2.04 2.71
C VAL A 279 15.31 -2.68 1.85
N SER A 280 15.47 -4.00 1.96
CA SER A 280 16.40 -4.74 1.09
C SER A 280 16.13 -4.34 -0.36
N PRO A 281 17.16 -4.00 -1.14
CA PRO A 281 16.97 -3.61 -2.51
C PRO A 281 16.33 -4.77 -3.28
N ALA A 282 15.10 -4.60 -3.68
CA ALA A 282 14.44 -5.56 -4.56
C ALA A 282 14.85 -5.27 -6.00
N ARG A 283 15.24 -6.31 -6.71
CA ARG A 283 15.51 -6.20 -8.16
C ARG A 283 14.24 -5.86 -8.93
N ARG A 284 13.12 -6.44 -8.51
CA ARG A 284 11.79 -6.21 -9.09
C ARG A 284 10.72 -6.28 -8.00
N VAL A 285 9.72 -5.41 -8.09
CA VAL A 285 8.52 -5.42 -7.25
C VAL A 285 7.27 -5.48 -8.13
N THR A 286 6.14 -5.93 -7.54
CA THR A 286 4.83 -5.85 -8.20
C THR A 286 4.34 -4.40 -8.25
N LEU A 287 3.37 -4.12 -9.13
CA LEU A 287 2.73 -2.80 -9.18
C LEU A 287 2.06 -2.45 -7.85
N GLU A 288 1.41 -3.41 -7.20
CA GLU A 288 0.78 -3.23 -5.88
C GLU A 288 1.81 -2.78 -4.82
N GLU A 289 2.96 -3.45 -4.76
CA GLU A 289 4.04 -3.06 -3.85
C GLU A 289 4.61 -1.68 -4.20
N ALA A 290 4.76 -1.36 -5.48
CA ALA A 290 5.21 -0.04 -5.93
C ALA A 290 4.22 1.07 -5.53
N LEU A 291 2.91 0.84 -5.66
CA LEU A 291 1.86 1.76 -5.22
C LEU A 291 1.82 1.89 -3.69
N ARG A 292 2.03 0.81 -2.97
CA ARG A 292 2.17 0.85 -1.51
C ARG A 292 3.36 1.74 -1.08
N ARG A 293 4.49 1.64 -1.75
CA ARG A 293 5.65 2.52 -1.54
C ARG A 293 5.34 3.97 -1.90
N ALA A 294 4.62 4.19 -2.99
CA ALA A 294 4.16 5.53 -3.38
C ALA A 294 3.25 6.14 -2.31
N ALA A 295 2.31 5.37 -1.75
CA ALA A 295 1.44 5.80 -0.68
C ALA A 295 2.22 6.20 0.61
N LEU A 296 3.34 5.54 0.91
CA LEU A 296 4.22 5.94 2.02
C LEU A 296 4.85 7.32 1.79
N LEU A 297 5.26 7.62 0.56
CA LEU A 297 5.84 8.93 0.21
C LEU A 297 4.81 10.05 0.19
N THR A 298 3.58 9.75 -0.18
CA THR A 298 2.50 10.73 -0.39
C THR A 298 1.43 10.70 0.72
N ASP A 299 1.72 10.06 1.85
CA ASP A 299 0.82 10.11 3.01
C ASP A 299 0.65 11.57 3.47
N PRO A 300 -0.60 12.06 3.64
CA PRO A 300 -0.85 13.47 3.95
C PRO A 300 -0.23 13.93 5.28
N ASP A 301 -0.02 13.02 6.23
CA ASP A 301 0.49 13.35 7.56
C ASP A 301 1.98 13.00 7.72
N LEU A 302 2.39 11.87 7.15
CA LEU A 302 3.71 11.28 7.37
C LEU A 302 4.59 11.31 6.11
N GLY A 303 4.00 11.49 4.94
CA GLY A 303 4.70 11.46 3.65
C GLY A 303 5.64 12.66 3.46
N ALA A 304 6.71 12.45 2.70
CA ALA A 304 7.64 13.50 2.30
C ALA A 304 7.15 14.31 1.09
N LEU A 305 6.13 13.82 0.40
CA LEU A 305 5.50 14.45 -0.77
C LEU A 305 4.02 14.70 -0.49
N PRO A 306 3.44 15.74 -1.10
CA PRO A 306 2.00 15.93 -1.10
C PRO A 306 1.28 14.76 -1.78
N PRO A 307 -0.01 14.52 -1.47
CA PRO A 307 -0.82 13.51 -2.16
C PRO A 307 -0.83 13.73 -3.67
N ALA A 308 -0.61 12.65 -4.42
CA ALA A 308 -0.74 12.66 -5.86
C ALA A 308 -2.20 12.34 -6.25
N VAL A 309 -2.84 13.22 -7.01
CA VAL A 309 -4.27 13.16 -7.31
C VAL A 309 -4.55 13.36 -8.80
N PRO A 310 -5.68 12.86 -9.32
CA PRO A 310 -6.09 13.12 -10.72
C PRO A 310 -6.40 14.59 -11.04
N ASP A 311 -6.64 15.43 -10.05
CA ASP A 311 -6.87 16.90 -10.12
C ASP A 311 -7.78 17.38 -11.27
N GLY A 312 -8.90 16.68 -11.49
CA GLY A 312 -9.88 17.05 -12.52
C GLY A 312 -9.43 16.81 -13.96
N HIS A 313 -8.24 16.27 -14.21
CA HIS A 313 -7.78 15.91 -15.54
C HIS A 313 -8.60 14.77 -16.13
N PRO A 314 -8.85 14.79 -17.47
CA PRO A 314 -9.51 13.68 -18.11
C PRO A 314 -8.68 12.40 -17.96
N GLN A 315 -9.33 11.33 -17.49
CA GLN A 315 -8.70 10.01 -17.30
C GLN A 315 -8.81 9.11 -18.55
N LEU A 316 -9.24 9.67 -19.65
CA LEU A 316 -9.33 9.02 -20.97
C LEU A 316 -8.79 9.97 -22.04
N PRO A 317 -8.00 9.50 -22.99
CA PRO A 317 -7.65 8.10 -23.31
C PRO A 317 -6.57 7.47 -22.44
N LEU A 318 -5.91 8.21 -21.55
CA LEU A 318 -4.89 7.72 -20.62
C LEU A 318 -5.09 8.32 -19.23
N GLY A 319 -4.53 7.69 -18.19
CA GLY A 319 -4.51 8.23 -16.84
C GLY A 319 -3.54 9.42 -16.73
N LEU A 320 -3.99 10.48 -16.05
CA LEU A 320 -3.18 11.63 -15.67
C LEU A 320 -3.29 11.84 -14.17
N VAL A 321 -2.16 11.98 -13.49
CA VAL A 321 -2.09 12.23 -12.05
C VAL A 321 -1.09 13.34 -11.79
N VAL A 322 -1.47 14.29 -10.94
CA VAL A 322 -0.64 15.44 -10.55
C VAL A 322 -0.15 15.26 -9.13
N CYS A 323 1.14 15.51 -8.91
CA CYS A 323 1.72 15.67 -7.58
C CYS A 323 2.17 17.14 -7.44
N PRO A 324 1.50 17.96 -6.62
CA PRO A 324 1.87 19.36 -6.41
C PRO A 324 3.15 19.43 -5.57
N LEU A 325 4.14 20.20 -6.04
CA LEU A 325 5.36 20.47 -5.31
C LEU A 325 5.50 21.99 -5.04
N PRO A 326 6.28 22.43 -4.06
CA PRO A 326 6.51 23.84 -3.84
C PRO A 326 7.02 24.55 -5.11
N GLY A 327 6.22 25.49 -5.63
CA GLY A 327 6.54 26.28 -6.82
C GLY A 327 6.42 25.58 -8.17
N ARG A 328 6.00 24.32 -8.23
CA ARG A 328 5.76 23.58 -9.48
C ARG A 328 4.84 22.38 -9.28
N GLU A 329 4.29 21.91 -10.37
CA GLU A 329 3.55 20.64 -10.41
C GLU A 329 4.31 19.63 -11.27
N VAL A 330 4.19 18.35 -10.95
CA VAL A 330 4.66 17.27 -11.79
C VAL A 330 3.49 16.37 -12.15
N THR A 331 3.37 16.07 -13.42
CA THR A 331 2.29 15.23 -13.94
C THR A 331 2.85 13.89 -14.40
N GLY A 332 2.27 12.81 -13.92
CA GLY A 332 2.50 11.46 -14.44
C GLY A 332 1.44 11.08 -15.46
N ALA A 333 1.84 10.38 -16.49
CA ALA A 333 0.93 9.83 -17.51
C ALA A 333 1.17 8.34 -17.70
N GLY A 334 0.10 7.57 -17.82
CA GLY A 334 0.17 6.13 -18.01
C GLY A 334 -1.11 5.54 -18.60
N PRO A 335 -1.08 4.30 -19.10
CA PRO A 335 -2.26 3.64 -19.66
C PRO A 335 -3.37 3.42 -18.63
N THR A 336 -3.03 3.38 -17.34
CA THR A 336 -3.97 3.29 -16.22
C THR A 336 -3.70 4.42 -15.22
N THR A 337 -4.69 4.74 -14.37
CA THR A 337 -4.53 5.72 -13.29
C THR A 337 -3.41 5.30 -12.32
N ASP A 338 -3.28 4.00 -12.03
CA ASP A 338 -2.24 3.46 -11.13
C ASP A 338 -0.83 3.67 -11.67
N THR A 339 -0.61 3.40 -12.96
CA THR A 339 0.69 3.64 -13.60
C THR A 339 0.99 5.14 -13.73
N ALA A 340 -0.02 5.97 -13.99
CA ALA A 340 0.11 7.43 -13.98
C ALA A 340 0.44 7.96 -12.57
N HIS A 341 -0.19 7.40 -11.53
CA HIS A 341 0.10 7.72 -10.13
C HIS A 341 1.57 7.41 -9.79
N LEU A 342 2.03 6.20 -10.14
CA LEU A 342 3.43 5.83 -9.91
C LEU A 342 4.40 6.76 -10.65
N ALA A 343 4.08 7.15 -11.89
CA ALA A 343 4.91 8.08 -12.68
C ALA A 343 4.96 9.48 -12.05
N ALA A 344 3.82 9.99 -11.55
CA ALA A 344 3.78 11.28 -10.85
C ALA A 344 4.62 11.27 -9.57
N VAL A 345 4.45 10.22 -8.74
CA VAL A 345 5.22 10.07 -7.49
C VAL A 345 6.71 9.88 -7.78
N GLN A 346 7.07 9.12 -8.81
CA GLN A 346 8.46 8.96 -9.25
C GLN A 346 9.07 10.31 -9.66
N ALA A 347 8.36 11.10 -10.45
CA ALA A 347 8.82 12.43 -10.88
C ALA A 347 8.97 13.40 -9.70
N ALA A 348 8.02 13.36 -8.76
CA ALA A 348 8.07 14.15 -7.53
C ALA A 348 9.23 13.70 -6.62
N ALA A 349 9.44 12.40 -6.47
CA ALA A 349 10.56 11.83 -5.72
C ALA A 349 11.91 12.21 -6.34
N GLN A 350 12.02 12.16 -7.67
CA GLN A 350 13.20 12.65 -8.41
C GLN A 350 13.47 14.12 -8.10
N ALA A 351 12.42 14.94 -8.06
CA ALA A 351 12.54 16.35 -7.72
C ALA A 351 12.97 16.58 -6.27
N LEU A 352 12.48 15.75 -5.34
CA LEU A 352 12.82 15.81 -3.92
C LEU A 352 14.30 15.47 -3.66
N THR A 353 14.90 14.59 -4.47
CA THR A 353 16.32 14.27 -4.33
C THR A 353 17.24 15.42 -4.70
N GLY A 354 16.75 16.41 -5.45
CA GLY A 354 17.56 17.52 -5.99
C GLY A 354 18.59 17.08 -7.04
N GLU A 355 18.58 15.82 -7.45
CA GLU A 355 19.54 15.28 -8.40
C GLU A 355 19.17 15.61 -9.86
N ASP A 356 20.18 15.89 -10.66
CA ASP A 356 20.00 16.08 -12.11
C ASP A 356 19.39 14.79 -12.73
N PRO A 357 18.20 14.86 -13.34
CA PRO A 357 17.59 13.73 -14.04
C PRO A 357 18.48 13.10 -15.11
N ALA A 358 19.51 13.84 -15.52
CA ALA A 358 20.52 13.40 -16.45
C ALA A 358 21.55 12.42 -15.86
N ARG A 359 21.70 12.42 -14.54
CA ARG A 359 22.73 11.68 -13.82
C ARG A 359 22.16 10.69 -12.81
N ALA A 360 20.89 10.85 -12.47
CA ALA A 360 20.24 9.96 -11.52
C ALA A 360 18.79 9.69 -11.93
N ALA A 361 18.27 8.55 -11.53
CA ALA A 361 16.86 8.22 -11.65
C ALA A 361 16.34 7.57 -10.38
N VAL A 362 15.07 7.83 -10.08
CA VAL A 362 14.30 7.20 -9.00
C VAL A 362 13.37 6.17 -9.61
N GLY A 363 13.24 5.02 -8.96
CA GLY A 363 12.28 3.98 -9.36
C GLY A 363 11.79 3.17 -8.17
N ALA A 364 10.71 2.47 -8.34
CA ALA A 364 10.14 1.63 -7.28
C ALA A 364 11.04 0.42 -6.94
N ASP A 365 11.87 0.00 -7.88
CA ASP A 365 12.86 -1.06 -7.74
C ASP A 365 14.10 -0.78 -8.61
N GLU A 366 15.05 -1.72 -8.63
CA GLU A 366 16.27 -1.62 -9.40
C GLU A 366 15.99 -1.51 -10.91
N LEU A 367 15.19 -2.43 -11.46
CA LEU A 367 14.92 -2.44 -12.90
C LEU A 367 14.21 -1.16 -13.34
N HIS A 368 13.28 -0.65 -12.54
CA HIS A 368 12.59 0.61 -12.84
C HIS A 368 13.56 1.79 -12.84
N ALA A 369 14.36 1.95 -11.79
CA ALA A 369 15.28 3.07 -11.67
C ALA A 369 16.38 3.02 -12.75
N CYS A 370 17.04 1.87 -12.93
CA CYS A 370 18.05 1.68 -13.97
C CYS A 370 17.48 1.88 -15.38
N GLY A 371 16.29 1.33 -15.64
CA GLY A 371 15.64 1.43 -16.95
C GLY A 371 15.31 2.87 -17.34
N VAL A 372 14.84 3.66 -16.39
CA VAL A 372 14.58 5.11 -16.61
C VAL A 372 15.89 5.85 -16.87
N LEU A 373 16.93 5.60 -16.08
CA LEU A 373 18.24 6.25 -16.26
C LEU A 373 18.86 5.94 -17.61
N LEU A 374 18.94 4.67 -17.97
CA LEU A 374 19.55 4.22 -19.22
C LEU A 374 18.80 4.75 -20.45
N ARG A 375 17.47 4.81 -20.42
CA ARG A 375 16.66 5.39 -21.50
C ARG A 375 16.95 6.89 -21.68
N ARG A 376 17.09 7.64 -20.59
CA ARG A 376 17.45 9.07 -20.64
C ARG A 376 18.85 9.30 -21.22
N LEU A 377 19.80 8.43 -20.90
CA LEU A 377 21.14 8.49 -21.48
C LEU A 377 21.14 8.14 -22.97
N ALA A 378 20.41 7.09 -23.37
CA ALA A 378 20.27 6.70 -24.76
C ALA A 378 19.55 7.77 -25.61
N ASP A 379 18.52 8.44 -25.07
CA ASP A 379 17.85 9.57 -25.71
C ASP A 379 18.82 10.69 -26.09
N ARG A 380 19.80 11.00 -25.25
CA ARG A 380 20.82 12.01 -25.54
C ARG A 380 21.77 11.61 -26.68
N LEU A 381 22.06 10.31 -26.77
CA LEU A 381 22.93 9.78 -27.83
C LEU A 381 22.18 9.64 -29.16
N ALA A 382 20.84 9.59 -29.12
CA ALA A 382 20.01 9.30 -30.28
C ALA A 382 20.24 10.28 -31.47
N ALA A 383 20.59 11.54 -31.18
CA ALA A 383 20.87 12.54 -32.22
C ALA A 383 22.05 12.14 -33.16
N GLY A 384 22.99 11.31 -32.69
CA GLY A 384 24.11 10.79 -33.48
C GLY A 384 23.74 9.68 -34.45
N PHE A 385 22.50 9.15 -34.40
CA PHE A 385 22.07 8.06 -35.27
C PHE A 385 21.21 8.55 -36.45
N ALA A 386 21.34 7.87 -37.57
CA ALA A 386 20.57 8.21 -38.78
C ALA A 386 19.06 7.98 -38.58
N PRO A 387 18.20 8.87 -39.08
CA PRO A 387 16.78 8.68 -39.01
C PRO A 387 16.31 7.52 -39.89
N TRP A 388 15.41 6.70 -39.34
CA TRP A 388 14.74 5.64 -40.10
C TRP A 388 13.81 6.21 -41.16
N ARG A 389 13.85 5.64 -42.37
CA ARG A 389 13.05 6.09 -43.51
C ARG A 389 11.94 5.14 -43.95
N GLY A 390 11.66 4.12 -43.14
CA GLY A 390 10.59 3.14 -43.40
C GLY A 390 9.20 3.62 -43.01
N PRO A 391 8.19 2.74 -43.14
CA PRO A 391 6.80 3.07 -42.81
C PRO A 391 6.64 3.36 -41.33
N VAL A 392 5.68 4.28 -41.02
CA VAL A 392 5.31 4.63 -39.64
C VAL A 392 4.49 3.50 -39.02
N PRO A 393 4.84 3.00 -37.85
CA PRO A 393 4.09 1.97 -37.15
C PRO A 393 2.68 2.43 -36.78
N GLY A 394 1.68 1.60 -37.00
CA GLY A 394 0.27 1.87 -36.67
C GLY A 394 -0.12 1.43 -35.25
N SER A 395 0.31 2.12 -34.21
CA SER A 395 -0.07 1.81 -32.84
C SER A 395 -1.43 2.40 -32.43
N HIS A 396 -2.00 1.90 -31.31
CA HIS A 396 -3.20 2.49 -30.69
C HIS A 396 -2.97 3.97 -30.38
N TRP A 397 -1.88 4.31 -29.71
CA TRP A 397 -1.56 5.67 -29.28
C TRP A 397 -1.29 6.62 -30.46
N TRP A 398 -0.72 6.10 -31.54
CA TRP A 398 -0.59 6.87 -32.79
C TRP A 398 -1.96 7.25 -33.38
N ARG A 399 -2.93 6.32 -33.36
CA ARG A 399 -4.31 6.60 -33.79
C ARG A 399 -5.02 7.58 -32.87
N VAL A 400 -4.82 7.48 -31.53
CA VAL A 400 -5.34 8.45 -30.57
C VAL A 400 -4.81 9.84 -30.88
N LEU A 401 -3.51 9.98 -31.06
CA LEU A 401 -2.82 11.25 -31.33
C LEU A 401 -3.30 11.89 -32.65
N THR A 402 -3.30 11.11 -33.73
CA THR A 402 -3.57 11.64 -35.07
C THR A 402 -5.06 11.72 -35.42
N ARG A 403 -5.88 10.73 -35.03
CA ARG A 403 -7.30 10.67 -35.38
C ARG A 403 -8.20 11.25 -34.30
N ARG A 404 -8.01 10.87 -33.03
CA ARG A 404 -8.88 11.31 -31.95
C ARG A 404 -8.58 12.75 -31.51
N LEU A 405 -7.29 13.10 -31.35
CA LEU A 405 -6.86 14.45 -31.00
C LEU A 405 -6.63 15.34 -32.23
N GLY A 406 -6.68 14.79 -33.43
CA GLY A 406 -6.56 15.53 -34.69
C GLY A 406 -5.24 16.28 -34.86
N ARG A 407 -4.15 15.80 -34.24
CA ARG A 407 -2.86 16.51 -34.24
C ARG A 407 -2.02 16.17 -35.45
N ALA A 408 -1.55 17.21 -36.14
CA ALA A 408 -0.53 17.08 -37.18
C ALA A 408 0.83 16.95 -36.49
N VAL A 409 1.38 15.75 -36.50
CA VAL A 409 2.66 15.41 -35.84
C VAL A 409 3.56 14.60 -36.74
N ARG A 410 4.86 14.65 -36.49
CA ARG A 410 5.88 13.87 -37.18
C ARG A 410 6.53 12.90 -36.22
N LEU A 411 6.62 11.62 -36.60
CA LEU A 411 7.37 10.59 -35.89
C LEU A 411 8.77 10.52 -36.49
N CYS A 412 9.78 10.64 -35.64
CA CYS A 412 11.19 10.39 -36.00
C CYS A 412 11.64 9.12 -35.25
N LEU A 413 12.10 8.14 -36.02
CA LEU A 413 12.61 6.87 -35.50
C LEU A 413 14.11 6.76 -35.78
N ARG A 414 14.87 6.17 -34.87
CA ARG A 414 16.29 5.88 -35.02
C ARG A 414 16.60 4.49 -34.47
N ASP A 415 17.32 3.71 -35.23
CA ASP A 415 17.87 2.44 -34.75
C ASP A 415 19.15 2.75 -33.96
N LEU A 416 19.17 2.35 -32.70
CA LEU A 416 20.32 2.53 -31.79
C LEU A 416 21.15 1.24 -31.69
N ASP A 417 21.19 0.44 -32.77
CA ASP A 417 21.96 -0.79 -32.83
C ASP A 417 21.48 -1.84 -31.78
N GLY A 418 20.19 -2.19 -31.86
CA GLY A 418 19.52 -3.19 -31.01
C GLY A 418 18.60 -2.60 -29.95
N ALA A 419 18.36 -1.30 -29.98
CA ALA A 419 17.26 -0.59 -29.34
C ALA A 419 16.71 0.48 -30.28
N TRP A 420 15.48 0.91 -30.09
CA TRP A 420 14.85 1.91 -30.94
C TRP A 420 14.51 3.16 -30.16
N HIS A 421 14.93 4.32 -30.68
CA HIS A 421 14.50 5.63 -30.19
C HIS A 421 13.39 6.14 -31.10
N ALA A 422 12.34 6.64 -30.47
CA ALA A 422 11.21 7.30 -31.11
C ALA A 422 10.99 8.69 -30.51
N GLU A 423 10.71 9.67 -31.37
CA GLU A 423 10.44 11.04 -30.99
C GLU A 423 9.24 11.57 -31.78
N ILE A 424 8.28 12.17 -31.08
CA ILE A 424 7.12 12.84 -31.69
C ILE A 424 7.35 14.35 -31.65
N LEU A 425 7.29 14.96 -32.81
CA LEU A 425 7.41 16.41 -32.98
C LEU A 425 6.10 16.99 -33.48
N ASP A 426 5.75 18.19 -33.02
CA ASP A 426 4.64 18.97 -33.57
C ASP A 426 4.99 19.57 -34.94
N SER A 427 4.07 20.32 -35.53
CA SER A 427 4.28 21.02 -36.81
C SER A 427 5.35 22.12 -36.74
N GLY A 428 5.65 22.65 -35.57
CA GLY A 428 6.68 23.63 -35.30
C GLY A 428 8.06 23.01 -35.03
N GLY A 429 8.13 21.67 -34.92
CA GLY A 429 9.36 20.96 -34.61
C GLY A 429 9.61 20.81 -33.09
N SER A 430 8.68 21.24 -32.23
CA SER A 430 8.79 21.07 -30.78
C SER A 430 8.52 19.61 -30.41
N ARG A 431 9.28 19.08 -29.47
CA ARG A 431 9.19 17.71 -29.01
C ARG A 431 7.99 17.54 -28.05
N LEU A 432 7.03 16.70 -28.44
CA LEU A 432 5.86 16.35 -27.63
C LEU A 432 6.05 15.09 -26.78
N GLY A 433 6.85 14.13 -27.25
CA GLY A 433 7.11 12.90 -26.53
C GLY A 433 8.25 12.12 -27.14
N TRP A 434 8.82 11.23 -26.34
CA TRP A 434 9.90 10.34 -26.78
C TRP A 434 9.88 9.03 -26.00
N ALA A 435 10.51 8.01 -26.55
CA ALA A 435 10.72 6.73 -25.89
C ALA A 435 11.95 6.01 -26.45
N VAL A 436 12.53 5.13 -25.65
CA VAL A 436 13.55 4.18 -26.08
C VAL A 436 13.09 2.80 -25.63
N GLU A 437 12.84 1.90 -26.59
CA GLU A 437 12.38 0.55 -26.30
C GLU A 437 13.10 -0.47 -27.20
N ARG A 438 12.89 -1.76 -26.93
CA ARG A 438 13.54 -2.83 -27.68
C ARG A 438 13.14 -2.84 -29.14
N ASP A 439 11.86 -2.71 -29.42
CA ASP A 439 11.28 -2.78 -30.75
C ASP A 439 10.83 -1.41 -31.25
N ARG A 440 10.92 -1.25 -32.58
CA ARG A 440 10.51 -0.02 -33.28
C ARG A 440 9.06 0.38 -33.02
N ASP A 441 8.16 -0.60 -33.05
CA ASP A 441 6.72 -0.39 -32.90
C ASP A 441 6.37 -0.03 -31.45
N GLU A 442 7.07 -0.63 -30.49
CA GLU A 442 6.99 -0.31 -29.07
C GLU A 442 7.48 1.10 -28.78
N ALA A 443 8.67 1.46 -29.28
CA ALA A 443 9.23 2.80 -29.11
C ALA A 443 8.29 3.88 -29.70
N ALA A 444 7.78 3.66 -30.92
CA ALA A 444 6.84 4.57 -31.56
C ALA A 444 5.54 4.72 -30.76
N ALA A 445 5.03 3.62 -30.21
CA ALA A 445 3.82 3.61 -29.43
C ALA A 445 4.00 4.34 -28.10
N MET A 446 5.11 4.11 -27.36
CA MET A 446 5.42 4.79 -26.10
C MET A 446 5.65 6.29 -26.31
N ALA A 447 6.37 6.68 -27.36
CA ALA A 447 6.55 8.08 -27.70
C ALA A 447 5.21 8.78 -28.03
N ALA A 448 4.30 8.08 -28.75
CA ALA A 448 2.96 8.61 -29.04
C ALA A 448 2.11 8.73 -27.76
N MET A 449 2.19 7.79 -26.82
CA MET A 449 1.53 7.89 -25.53
C MET A 449 2.05 9.08 -24.71
N ALA A 450 3.36 9.26 -24.67
CA ALA A 450 3.99 10.41 -24.01
C ALA A 450 3.51 11.74 -24.62
N ALA A 451 3.41 11.82 -25.95
CA ALA A 451 2.90 12.99 -26.66
C ALA A 451 1.41 13.26 -26.36
N VAL A 452 0.58 12.22 -26.25
CA VAL A 452 -0.83 12.35 -25.81
C VAL A 452 -0.87 12.93 -24.39
N GLY A 453 -0.07 12.43 -23.46
CA GLY A 453 0.04 12.96 -22.10
C GLY A 453 0.41 14.45 -22.09
N THR A 454 1.46 14.83 -22.82
CA THR A 454 1.91 16.22 -22.94
C THR A 454 0.86 17.17 -23.52
N LEU A 455 0.02 16.68 -24.46
CA LEU A 455 -1.05 17.48 -25.05
C LEU A 455 -2.28 17.64 -24.17
N LEU A 456 -2.51 16.70 -23.25
CA LEU A 456 -3.67 16.72 -22.35
C LEU A 456 -3.35 17.36 -21.00
N ALA A 457 -2.11 17.44 -20.60
CA ALA A 457 -1.67 18.07 -19.34
C ALA A 457 -1.23 19.52 -19.57
N PRO A 458 -1.45 20.41 -18.59
CA PRO A 458 -1.08 21.82 -18.70
C PRO A 458 0.43 22.08 -18.52
N GLY A 459 1.24 21.08 -18.23
CA GLY A 459 2.65 21.21 -17.89
C GLY A 459 3.51 20.01 -18.27
N PRO A 460 4.78 19.98 -17.85
CA PRO A 460 5.68 18.88 -18.15
C PRO A 460 5.14 17.55 -17.62
N VAL A 461 5.15 16.54 -18.49
CA VAL A 461 4.64 15.20 -18.20
C VAL A 461 5.79 14.20 -18.11
N THR A 462 5.73 13.35 -17.09
CA THR A 462 6.57 12.16 -16.99
C THR A 462 5.75 10.94 -17.42
N PRO A 463 6.00 10.40 -18.62
CA PRO A 463 5.34 9.19 -19.06
C PRO A 463 5.95 7.97 -18.39
N VAL A 464 5.18 6.90 -18.26
CA VAL A 464 5.72 5.58 -17.93
C VAL A 464 6.57 5.06 -19.09
N CYS A 465 7.49 4.14 -18.81
CA CYS A 465 8.27 3.38 -19.79
C CYS A 465 8.16 1.88 -19.51
N GLY A 466 8.73 1.03 -20.35
CA GLY A 466 8.69 -0.42 -20.18
C GLY A 466 9.31 -0.95 -18.88
N ALA A 467 10.12 -0.13 -18.20
CA ALA A 467 10.71 -0.47 -16.90
C ALA A 467 9.71 -0.38 -15.71
N VAL A 468 8.53 0.24 -15.90
CA VAL A 468 7.55 0.43 -14.81
C VAL A 468 7.10 -0.94 -14.26
N PRO A 469 6.96 -1.10 -12.92
CA PRO A 469 6.33 -2.27 -12.34
C PRO A 469 4.92 -2.47 -12.91
N CYS A 470 4.63 -3.68 -13.35
CA CYS A 470 3.33 -4.06 -13.89
C CYS A 470 2.65 -5.10 -13.01
N PRO A 471 1.32 -5.24 -13.07
CA PRO A 471 0.64 -6.35 -12.40
C PRO A 471 1.18 -7.69 -12.93
N ASP A 472 1.21 -8.69 -12.05
CA ASP A 472 1.48 -10.07 -12.45
C ASP A 472 0.29 -10.56 -13.29
N LEU A 473 0.54 -10.67 -14.59
CA LEU A 473 -0.44 -11.21 -15.53
C LEU A 473 -0.11 -12.66 -15.85
N THR A 474 -1.14 -13.50 -15.88
CA THR A 474 -1.00 -14.84 -16.45
C THR A 474 -0.66 -14.76 -17.96
N PRO A 475 -0.06 -15.80 -18.56
CA PRO A 475 0.20 -15.82 -20.00
C PRO A 475 -1.06 -15.53 -20.84
N GLU A 476 -2.22 -16.06 -20.42
CA GLU A 476 -3.50 -15.86 -21.10
C GLU A 476 -4.02 -14.41 -21.00
N GLU A 477 -3.86 -13.77 -19.85
CA GLU A 477 -4.18 -12.33 -19.69
C GLU A 477 -3.22 -11.44 -20.46
N ARG A 478 -1.96 -11.84 -20.59
CA ARG A 478 -0.93 -11.10 -21.33
C ARG A 478 -1.20 -11.13 -22.84
N ASP A 479 -1.66 -12.26 -23.36
CA ASP A 479 -1.95 -12.46 -24.78
C ASP A 479 -3.38 -12.04 -25.18
N GLY A 480 -4.27 -11.83 -24.21
CA GLY A 480 -5.65 -11.40 -24.40
C GLY A 480 -5.82 -9.91 -24.66
N ASP A 481 -7.08 -9.47 -24.80
CA ASP A 481 -7.43 -8.05 -24.98
C ASP A 481 -6.96 -7.17 -23.81
N LEU A 482 -6.92 -7.70 -22.58
CA LEU A 482 -6.37 -7.03 -21.41
C LEU A 482 -4.87 -6.74 -21.59
N GLY A 483 -4.08 -7.68 -22.12
CA GLY A 483 -2.66 -7.49 -22.38
C GLY A 483 -2.37 -6.35 -23.36
N ARG A 484 -3.27 -6.13 -24.32
CA ARG A 484 -3.18 -4.99 -25.24
C ARG A 484 -3.45 -3.64 -24.58
N TRP A 485 -4.22 -3.61 -23.51
CA TRP A 485 -4.46 -2.42 -22.69
C TRP A 485 -3.41 -2.24 -21.60
N LEU A 486 -2.88 -3.34 -21.05
CA LEU A 486 -1.81 -3.38 -20.06
C LEU A 486 -0.44 -3.56 -20.72
N TRP A 487 -0.27 -2.95 -21.82
CA TRP A 487 0.87 -2.93 -22.70
C TRP A 487 2.26 -2.76 -22.01
N PRO A 488 2.48 -1.94 -20.94
CA PRO A 488 3.75 -1.95 -20.23
C PRO A 488 4.14 -3.31 -19.64
N ALA A 489 3.19 -4.21 -19.39
CA ALA A 489 3.48 -5.55 -18.90
C ALA A 489 4.21 -6.42 -19.94
N ALA A 490 3.83 -6.31 -21.21
CA ALA A 490 4.53 -7.00 -22.30
C ALA A 490 5.96 -6.47 -22.47
N LEU A 491 6.14 -5.15 -22.38
CA LEU A 491 7.45 -4.50 -22.46
C LEU A 491 8.37 -4.93 -21.31
N SER A 492 7.84 -5.04 -20.12
CA SER A 492 8.62 -5.40 -18.93
C SER A 492 9.21 -6.82 -19.00
N ALA A 493 8.68 -7.70 -19.85
CA ALA A 493 9.22 -9.03 -20.06
C ALA A 493 10.61 -9.01 -20.73
N HIS A 494 10.90 -7.96 -21.50
CA HIS A 494 12.17 -7.77 -22.22
C HIS A 494 13.08 -6.72 -21.58
N GLU A 495 12.72 -6.20 -20.42
CA GLU A 495 13.39 -5.07 -19.79
C GLU A 495 14.87 -5.36 -19.47
N GLU A 496 15.18 -6.55 -18.96
CA GLU A 496 16.57 -6.91 -18.62
C GLU A 496 17.47 -6.94 -19.86
N GLU A 497 16.97 -7.49 -20.97
CA GLU A 497 17.69 -7.55 -22.23
C GLU A 497 17.92 -6.15 -22.81
N LEU A 498 16.88 -5.31 -22.79
CA LEU A 498 17.00 -3.92 -23.22
C LEU A 498 18.01 -3.15 -22.37
N GLN A 499 17.95 -3.28 -21.02
CA GLN A 499 18.92 -2.61 -20.15
C GLN A 499 20.35 -3.07 -20.38
N ALA A 500 20.59 -4.37 -20.65
CA ALA A 500 21.90 -4.86 -21.02
C ALA A 500 22.41 -4.15 -22.27
N ARG A 501 21.57 -4.04 -23.29
CA ARG A 501 21.90 -3.36 -24.54
C ARG A 501 22.14 -1.86 -24.35
N LEU A 502 21.31 -1.19 -23.54
CA LEU A 502 21.48 0.23 -23.25
C LEU A 502 22.75 0.53 -22.44
N ARG A 503 23.21 -0.40 -21.58
CA ARG A 503 24.51 -0.27 -20.90
C ARG A 503 25.67 -0.33 -21.90
N GLU A 504 25.63 -1.25 -22.86
CA GLU A 504 26.62 -1.32 -23.94
C GLU A 504 26.65 -0.03 -24.77
N LEU A 505 25.47 0.44 -25.19
CA LEU A 505 25.32 1.65 -26.01
C LEU A 505 25.82 2.91 -25.31
N THR A 506 25.44 3.08 -24.03
CA THR A 506 25.75 4.29 -23.27
C THR A 506 27.11 4.26 -22.58
N GLY A 507 27.75 3.09 -22.49
CA GLY A 507 28.94 2.87 -21.67
C GLY A 507 28.71 3.09 -20.16
N CYS A 508 27.46 3.23 -19.74
CA CYS A 508 27.10 3.53 -18.35
C CYS A 508 26.88 2.24 -17.55
N LEU A 509 27.52 2.15 -16.40
CA LEU A 509 27.28 1.13 -15.38
C LEU A 509 26.57 1.78 -14.21
N PRO A 510 25.22 1.81 -14.20
CA PRO A 510 24.47 2.42 -13.12
C PRO A 510 24.83 1.81 -11.77
N HIS A 511 24.97 2.65 -10.74
CA HIS A 511 25.23 2.22 -9.39
C HIS A 511 24.17 2.81 -8.45
N ARG A 512 23.87 2.07 -7.39
CA ARG A 512 22.88 2.48 -6.41
C ARG A 512 23.42 3.58 -5.50
N ASP A 513 22.59 4.60 -5.24
CA ASP A 513 22.86 5.59 -4.21
C ASP A 513 22.36 5.03 -2.85
N GLU A 514 23.27 4.79 -1.94
CA GLU A 514 22.99 4.23 -0.61
C GLU A 514 22.73 5.30 0.46
N ARG A 515 22.77 6.58 0.10
CA ARG A 515 22.50 7.65 1.05
C ARG A 515 21.08 7.58 1.58
N PRO A 516 20.90 7.60 2.91
CA PRO A 516 19.57 7.57 3.50
C PRO A 516 18.82 8.88 3.20
N CYS A 517 17.60 8.75 2.70
CA CYS A 517 16.69 9.87 2.47
C CYS A 517 15.24 9.39 2.55
N ALA A 518 14.27 10.31 2.55
CA ALA A 518 12.86 9.98 2.61
C ALA A 518 12.41 9.05 1.47
N VAL A 519 12.98 9.22 0.28
CA VAL A 519 12.70 8.41 -0.91
C VAL A 519 13.14 6.96 -0.71
N SER A 520 14.39 6.75 -0.26
CA SER A 520 14.92 5.41 0.02
C SER A 520 14.24 4.76 1.24
N ALA A 521 13.85 5.55 2.24
CA ALA A 521 13.10 5.07 3.41
C ALA A 521 11.72 4.53 3.03
N ALA A 522 11.05 5.10 2.04
CA ALA A 522 9.78 4.58 1.50
C ALA A 522 9.97 3.34 0.59
N GLY A 523 11.20 2.92 0.35
CA GLY A 523 11.54 1.74 -0.45
C GLY A 523 11.81 2.02 -1.92
N PHE A 524 11.74 3.27 -2.37
CA PHE A 524 12.21 3.64 -3.70
C PHE A 524 13.73 3.56 -3.79
N GLN A 525 14.23 3.33 -4.97
CA GLN A 525 15.65 3.22 -5.23
C GLN A 525 16.13 4.41 -6.09
N ILE A 526 17.32 4.89 -5.79
CA ILE A 526 17.99 5.96 -6.53
C ILE A 526 19.21 5.35 -7.18
N TRP A 527 19.33 5.48 -8.48
CA TRP A 527 20.45 4.98 -9.26
C TRP A 527 21.12 6.11 -10.01
N ARG A 528 22.46 6.06 -10.10
CA ARG A 528 23.31 7.08 -10.72
C ARG A 528 24.11 6.51 -11.89
N SER A 529 24.41 7.38 -12.86
CA SER A 529 25.32 7.09 -13.96
C SER A 529 26.79 7.27 -13.58
#